data_13f691be4327c216c03b6d05ced8bf12
#
_entry.id   13f691be4327c216c03b6d05ced8bf12
#
_cell.length_a   1.000
_cell.length_b   1.000
_cell.length_c   1.000
_cell.angle_alpha   90.00
_cell.angle_beta   90.00
_cell.angle_gamma   90.00
#
_symmetry.space_group_name_H-M   'P 1'
#
loop_
_entity.id
_entity.type
_entity.pdbx_description
1 polymer ?
#
loop_
_entity_poly.entity_id
_entity_poly.type
_entity_poly.pdbx_seq_one_letter_code
_entity_poly.pdbx_strand_id
1 'polypeptide(L)'
;MKKILALIMAMVLVLSLGACGAKEETPATTAAAAAEEVAETEAARPHFDKLTLEFVPSKDADVIIAGTANLPELVKAEMANLGYDIDEVDITVGTSYDATGEAMSAGTIDIGWLPGGTYALYSDDTEVILTATRNGLSNDSENPADWNGEENATRKDGPQVTYYRSLIYATPSAYGQELAAKVNAGEALTWEDLDKATWAVQKTSSSAGYIYPTMWLMENYDGKKISDLSNV
;
A
#
# COMPACT_ATOMS: atom_id res chain seq x y z
N MET A 1 -20.07 17.85 1.58
CA MET A 1 -19.28 18.23 0.40
C MET A 1 -20.09 18.78 -0.78
N LYS A 2 -21.28 18.28 -1.10
CA LYS A 2 -22.09 18.79 -2.24
C LYS A 2 -22.65 20.22 -2.06
N LYS A 3 -22.69 20.77 -0.86
CA LYS A 3 -23.21 22.14 -0.58
C LYS A 3 -22.14 23.23 -0.64
N ILE A 4 -20.86 22.89 -0.61
CA ILE A 4 -19.75 23.85 -0.69
C ILE A 4 -19.38 24.16 -2.14
N LEU A 5 -19.58 23.20 -3.06
CA LEU A 5 -19.32 23.39 -4.49
C LEU A 5 -20.31 24.34 -5.17
N ALA A 6 -21.52 24.46 -4.64
CA ALA A 6 -22.55 25.37 -5.17
C ALA A 6 -22.30 26.87 -4.82
N LEU A 7 -21.56 27.13 -3.74
CA LEU A 7 -21.28 28.52 -3.29
C LEU A 7 -20.11 29.15 -4.06
N ILE A 8 -19.17 28.37 -4.55
CA ILE A 8 -18.01 28.84 -5.32
C ILE A 8 -18.40 29.17 -6.76
N MET A 9 -19.42 28.51 -7.33
CA MET A 9 -19.88 28.76 -8.70
C MET A 9 -20.78 30.00 -8.82
N ALA A 10 -21.34 30.51 -7.72
CA ALA A 10 -22.17 31.72 -7.71
C ALA A 10 -21.33 33.02 -7.60
N MET A 11 -20.08 32.96 -7.19
CA MET A 11 -19.23 34.14 -6.96
C MET A 11 -18.43 34.60 -8.20
N VAL A 12 -18.37 33.79 -9.24
CA VAL A 12 -17.62 34.07 -10.49
C VAL A 12 -18.49 34.82 -11.53
N LEU A 13 -19.80 34.95 -11.32
CA LEU A 13 -20.75 35.49 -12.32
C LEU A 13 -21.13 36.97 -12.11
N VAL A 14 -20.53 37.67 -11.16
CA VAL A 14 -20.92 39.10 -10.84
C VAL A 14 -19.89 40.14 -11.32
N LEU A 15 -18.76 39.74 -11.92
CA LEU A 15 -17.65 40.65 -12.27
C LEU A 15 -17.47 40.95 -13.78
N SER A 16 -18.51 40.81 -14.59
CA SER A 16 -18.41 41.12 -16.03
C SER A 16 -19.56 42.00 -16.57
N LEU A 17 -19.76 43.20 -16.02
CA LEU A 17 -20.56 44.21 -16.68
C LEU A 17 -20.10 45.62 -16.22
N GLY A 18 -19.31 46.28 -17.03
CA GLY A 18 -19.07 47.71 -16.85
C GLY A 18 -17.77 48.25 -17.45
N ALA A 19 -17.70 48.34 -18.77
CA ALA A 19 -16.74 49.25 -19.41
C ALA A 19 -17.28 49.68 -20.77
N CYS A 20 -17.79 50.90 -20.85
CA CYS A 20 -17.74 51.65 -22.09
C CYS A 20 -17.98 53.16 -21.81
N GLY A 21 -17.04 54.00 -22.23
CA GLY A 21 -17.39 55.41 -22.53
C GLY A 21 -16.37 56.47 -22.14
N ALA A 22 -15.60 56.96 -23.15
CA ALA A 22 -15.20 58.35 -23.52
C ALA A 22 -14.13 59.14 -22.72
N LYS A 23 -13.12 59.52 -23.49
CA LYS A 23 -12.09 60.56 -23.45
C LYS A 23 -12.38 61.87 -22.64
N GLU A 24 -11.36 62.42 -21.94
CA GLU A 24 -10.64 63.63 -22.26
C GLU A 24 -9.63 64.10 -21.19
N GLU A 25 -8.45 64.45 -21.69
CA GLU A 25 -7.38 65.37 -21.25
C GLU A 25 -6.90 65.57 -19.82
N THR A 26 -5.55 65.47 -19.74
CA THR A 26 -4.59 65.79 -18.66
C THR A 26 -4.69 67.24 -18.12
N PRO A 27 -4.26 67.54 -16.86
CA PRO A 27 -2.83 67.76 -16.63
C PRO A 27 -2.26 67.16 -15.30
N ALA A 28 -0.92 67.04 -15.31
CA ALA A 28 -0.06 66.51 -14.26
C ALA A 28 -0.19 67.22 -12.90
N THR A 29 -0.23 66.44 -11.85
CA THR A 29 0.24 66.88 -10.53
C THR A 29 0.87 65.64 -9.81
N THR A 30 2.12 65.81 -9.47
CA THR A 30 2.97 64.90 -8.70
C THR A 30 2.36 64.63 -7.33
N ALA A 31 2.02 63.37 -7.04
CA ALA A 31 1.78 62.90 -5.69
C ALA A 31 2.49 61.57 -5.51
N ALA A 32 3.34 61.53 -4.52
CA ALA A 32 4.13 60.36 -4.12
C ALA A 32 3.21 59.17 -3.87
N ALA A 33 3.38 58.10 -4.65
CA ALA A 33 2.80 56.79 -4.36
C ALA A 33 3.50 56.23 -3.12
N ALA A 34 2.78 56.19 -2.01
CA ALA A 34 3.12 55.31 -0.92
C ALA A 34 2.98 53.86 -1.45
N ALA A 35 4.09 53.17 -1.52
CA ALA A 35 4.08 51.73 -1.73
C ALA A 35 3.45 51.13 -0.48
N GLU A 36 2.20 50.70 -0.56
CA GLU A 36 1.66 49.75 0.36
C GLU A 36 2.38 48.41 0.05
N GLU A 37 3.34 48.09 0.91
CA GLU A 37 3.94 46.77 1.02
C GLU A 37 2.79 45.82 1.44
N VAL A 38 2.19 45.15 0.46
CA VAL A 38 1.27 44.05 0.72
C VAL A 38 2.16 42.96 1.37
N ALA A 39 2.17 42.94 2.70
CA ALA A 39 2.70 41.81 3.44
C ALA A 39 1.83 40.62 3.03
N GLU A 40 2.38 39.81 2.13
CA GLU A 40 1.88 38.46 1.83
C GLU A 40 1.95 37.70 3.16
N THR A 41 0.83 37.61 3.86
CA THR A 41 0.70 36.74 5.04
C THR A 41 0.88 35.35 4.53
N GLU A 42 2.09 34.80 4.69
CA GLU A 42 2.41 33.39 4.46
C GLU A 42 1.37 32.58 5.26
N ALA A 43 0.47 31.90 4.55
CA ALA A 43 -0.56 31.10 5.19
C ALA A 43 0.16 30.09 6.10
N ALA A 44 -0.18 30.09 7.37
CA ALA A 44 0.42 29.19 8.34
C ALA A 44 0.31 27.75 7.81
N ARG A 45 1.44 27.04 7.74
CA ARG A 45 1.46 25.65 7.30
C ARG A 45 0.60 24.80 8.23
N PRO A 46 -0.19 23.85 7.69
CA PRO A 46 -0.88 22.88 8.54
C PRO A 46 0.15 22.17 9.41
N HIS A 47 -0.09 22.17 10.71
CA HIS A 47 0.80 21.61 11.71
C HIS A 47 0.17 20.36 12.34
N PHE A 48 0.98 19.34 12.54
CA PHE A 48 0.61 18.08 13.18
C PHE A 48 1.66 17.72 14.24
N ASP A 49 1.22 17.53 15.47
CA ASP A 49 2.10 17.17 16.57
C ASP A 49 2.77 15.81 16.34
N LYS A 50 2.02 14.87 15.75
CA LYS A 50 2.51 13.51 15.54
C LYS A 50 1.84 12.83 14.33
N LEU A 51 2.63 12.05 13.58
CA LEU A 51 2.16 11.10 12.57
C LEU A 51 2.60 9.69 12.97
N THR A 52 1.66 8.76 13.06
CA THR A 52 1.89 7.37 13.48
C THR A 52 1.88 6.44 12.28
N LEU A 53 2.96 5.66 12.13
CA LEU A 53 3.14 4.69 11.05
C LEU A 53 3.32 3.29 11.64
N GLU A 54 2.59 2.30 11.12
CA GLU A 54 2.73 0.93 11.60
C GLU A 54 2.97 -0.06 10.46
N PHE A 55 3.94 -0.95 10.68
CA PHE A 55 4.22 -2.07 9.79
C PHE A 55 3.63 -3.36 10.35
N VAL A 56 3.08 -4.21 9.48
CA VAL A 56 2.72 -5.58 9.90
C VAL A 56 3.99 -6.39 10.20
N PRO A 57 3.93 -7.39 11.11
CA PRO A 57 5.08 -8.21 11.49
C PRO A 57 5.40 -9.24 10.38
N SER A 58 5.80 -8.75 9.21
CA SER A 58 6.22 -9.56 8.05
C SER A 58 7.61 -10.16 8.21
N LYS A 59 8.37 -9.66 9.19
CA LYS A 59 9.69 -10.12 9.69
C LYS A 59 9.74 -9.84 11.19
N ASP A 60 10.84 -10.24 11.83
CA ASP A 60 11.11 -9.86 13.22
C ASP A 60 11.05 -8.34 13.39
N ALA A 61 10.40 -7.88 14.47
CA ALA A 61 10.16 -6.45 14.69
C ALA A 61 11.46 -5.63 14.66
N ASP A 62 12.51 -6.13 15.29
CA ASP A 62 13.82 -5.46 15.33
C ASP A 62 14.41 -5.25 13.93
N VAL A 63 14.19 -6.19 13.01
CA VAL A 63 14.64 -6.09 11.61
C VAL A 63 13.86 -5.02 10.87
N ILE A 64 12.56 -4.92 11.11
CA ILE A 64 11.72 -3.89 10.49
C ILE A 64 12.11 -2.51 11.02
N ILE A 65 12.21 -2.34 12.34
CA ILE A 65 12.60 -1.06 12.97
C ILE A 65 13.98 -0.61 12.50
N ALA A 66 14.97 -1.52 12.47
CA ALA A 66 16.30 -1.17 11.97
C ALA A 66 16.28 -0.78 10.48
N GLY A 67 15.48 -1.47 9.66
CA GLY A 67 15.34 -1.19 8.23
C GLY A 67 14.60 0.13 7.93
N THR A 68 13.83 0.65 8.87
CA THR A 68 13.04 1.88 8.74
C THR A 68 13.59 3.06 9.57
N ALA A 69 14.76 2.91 10.18
CA ALA A 69 15.33 3.90 11.10
C ALA A 69 15.46 5.33 10.54
N ASN A 70 15.65 5.47 9.22
CA ASN A 70 15.76 6.78 8.56
C ASN A 70 14.41 7.30 8.02
N LEU A 71 13.34 6.48 8.07
CA LEU A 71 12.05 6.84 7.48
C LEU A 71 11.39 8.04 8.16
N PRO A 72 11.44 8.22 9.50
CA PRO A 72 10.86 9.38 10.15
C PRO A 72 11.37 10.70 9.59
N GLU A 73 12.68 10.84 9.46
CA GLU A 73 13.29 12.08 8.95
C GLU A 73 12.99 12.30 7.46
N LEU A 74 12.92 11.23 6.67
CA LEU A 74 12.54 11.31 5.26
C LEU A 74 11.09 11.77 5.10
N VAL A 75 10.16 11.24 5.90
CA VAL A 75 8.75 11.61 5.89
C VAL A 75 8.60 13.08 6.30
N LYS A 76 9.23 13.51 7.39
CA LYS A 76 9.20 14.92 7.85
C LYS A 76 9.72 15.87 6.77
N ALA A 77 10.86 15.54 6.16
CA ALA A 77 11.45 16.37 5.10
C ALA A 77 10.53 16.50 3.88
N GLU A 78 9.92 15.40 3.46
CA GLU A 78 9.03 15.40 2.29
C GLU A 78 7.71 16.12 2.58
N MET A 79 7.14 15.93 3.76
CA MET A 79 5.94 16.67 4.19
C MET A 79 6.22 18.18 4.30
N ALA A 80 7.40 18.58 4.78
CA ALA A 80 7.81 19.98 4.80
C ALA A 80 7.94 20.58 3.39
N ASN A 81 8.45 19.80 2.40
CA ASN A 81 8.49 20.21 0.99
C ASN A 81 7.08 20.42 0.41
N LEU A 82 6.10 19.65 0.89
CA LEU A 82 4.69 19.75 0.51
C LEU A 82 3.93 20.84 1.28
N GLY A 83 4.59 21.56 2.19
CA GLY A 83 4.01 22.67 2.94
C GLY A 83 3.33 22.25 4.25
N TYR A 84 3.59 21.05 4.75
CA TYR A 84 3.11 20.57 6.05
C TYR A 84 4.23 20.62 7.09
N ASP A 85 3.86 20.80 8.36
CA ASP A 85 4.77 20.79 9.50
C ASP A 85 4.39 19.65 10.44
N ILE A 86 5.34 18.75 10.72
CA ILE A 86 5.15 17.55 11.55
C ILE A 86 6.26 17.49 12.59
N ASP A 87 5.88 17.52 13.89
CA ASP A 87 6.86 17.48 14.99
C ASP A 87 7.50 16.10 15.13
N GLU A 88 6.67 15.05 15.15
CA GLU A 88 7.10 13.68 15.40
C GLU A 88 6.53 12.71 14.33
N VAL A 89 7.37 11.80 13.85
CA VAL A 89 6.93 10.62 13.09
C VAL A 89 7.32 9.38 13.88
N ASP A 90 6.34 8.65 14.36
CA ASP A 90 6.51 7.43 15.17
C ASP A 90 6.29 6.19 14.30
N ILE A 91 7.22 5.23 14.39
CA ILE A 91 7.14 3.97 13.64
C ILE A 91 7.04 2.81 14.61
N THR A 92 6.00 2.01 14.44
CA THR A 92 5.74 0.81 15.23
C THR A 92 5.62 -0.43 14.34
N VAL A 93 5.66 -1.60 14.97
CA VAL A 93 5.36 -2.88 14.34
C VAL A 93 4.21 -3.52 15.09
N GLY A 94 3.11 -3.78 14.39
CA GLY A 94 1.93 -4.41 14.96
C GLY A 94 2.20 -5.83 15.45
N THR A 95 1.37 -6.33 16.34
CA THR A 95 1.47 -7.70 16.88
C THR A 95 0.98 -8.76 15.91
N SER A 96 0.12 -8.37 14.97
CA SER A 96 -0.38 -9.22 13.89
C SER A 96 -0.85 -8.36 12.71
N TYR A 97 -1.11 -8.98 11.57
CA TYR A 97 -1.67 -8.32 10.40
C TYR A 97 -3.05 -7.73 10.70
N ASP A 98 -3.88 -8.49 11.41
CA ASP A 98 -5.22 -8.04 11.79
C ASP A 98 -5.15 -6.88 12.80
N ALA A 99 -4.25 -6.96 13.79
CA ALA A 99 -4.09 -5.88 14.77
C ALA A 99 -3.73 -4.53 14.13
N THR A 100 -2.86 -4.53 13.09
CA THR A 100 -2.56 -3.32 12.33
C THR A 100 -3.79 -2.84 11.54
N GLY A 101 -4.53 -3.75 10.90
CA GLY A 101 -5.77 -3.40 10.20
C GLY A 101 -6.84 -2.80 11.13
N GLU A 102 -7.03 -3.40 12.31
CA GLU A 102 -7.94 -2.91 13.34
C GLU A 102 -7.53 -1.53 13.88
N ALA A 103 -6.21 -1.32 14.10
CA ALA A 103 -5.68 -0.05 14.56
C ALA A 103 -5.89 1.08 13.53
N MET A 104 -5.76 0.78 12.23
CA MET A 104 -6.10 1.70 11.14
C MET A 104 -7.60 2.02 11.13
N SER A 105 -8.46 1.00 11.15
CA SER A 105 -9.93 1.20 11.19
C SER A 105 -10.38 2.00 12.42
N ALA A 106 -9.73 1.79 13.56
CA ALA A 106 -10.00 2.53 14.79
C ALA A 106 -9.41 3.95 14.79
N GLY A 107 -8.57 4.32 13.82
CA GLY A 107 -7.89 5.62 13.76
C GLY A 107 -6.84 5.81 14.87
N THR A 108 -6.28 4.73 15.41
CA THR A 108 -5.22 4.79 16.43
C THR A 108 -3.82 4.86 15.81
N ILE A 109 -3.70 4.53 14.54
CA ILE A 109 -2.55 4.80 13.67
C ILE A 109 -3.03 5.50 12.40
N ASP A 110 -2.19 6.37 11.84
CA ASP A 110 -2.55 7.18 10.67
C ASP A 110 -2.25 6.45 9.36
N ILE A 111 -1.12 5.73 9.29
CA ILE A 111 -0.68 5.02 8.08
C ILE A 111 -0.21 3.62 8.45
N GLY A 112 -0.76 2.59 7.76
CA GLY A 112 -0.35 1.19 7.92
C GLY A 112 0.19 0.59 6.63
N TRP A 113 1.25 -0.23 6.73
CA TRP A 113 1.74 -1.04 5.64
C TRP A 113 1.09 -2.42 5.67
N LEU A 114 0.01 -2.59 4.90
CA LEU A 114 -0.74 -3.84 4.79
C LEU A 114 -0.49 -4.55 3.46
N PRO A 115 -0.44 -5.89 3.43
CA PRO A 115 -0.60 -6.64 2.18
C PRO A 115 -2.00 -6.45 1.61
N GLY A 116 -2.14 -6.51 0.27
CA GLY A 116 -3.42 -6.28 -0.40
C GLY A 116 -4.58 -7.14 0.09
N GLY A 117 -4.33 -8.42 0.46
CA GLY A 117 -5.37 -9.28 1.01
C GLY A 117 -5.81 -8.89 2.42
N THR A 118 -4.88 -8.43 3.27
CA THR A 118 -5.24 -7.88 4.58
C THR A 118 -6.00 -6.57 4.42
N TYR A 119 -5.52 -5.66 3.55
CA TYR A 119 -6.23 -4.42 3.24
C TYR A 119 -7.69 -4.67 2.83
N ALA A 120 -7.96 -5.68 2.01
CA ALA A 120 -9.32 -5.98 1.57
C ALA A 120 -10.31 -6.30 2.71
N LEU A 121 -9.81 -6.74 3.88
CA LEU A 121 -10.63 -6.98 5.07
C LEU A 121 -11.01 -5.70 5.82
N TYR A 122 -10.26 -4.61 5.59
CA TYR A 122 -10.42 -3.32 6.28
C TYR A 122 -10.68 -2.16 5.32
N SER A 123 -11.01 -2.46 4.05
CA SER A 123 -11.18 -1.47 2.98
C SER A 123 -12.36 -0.51 3.17
N ASP A 124 -13.31 -0.86 4.03
CA ASP A 124 -14.46 0.00 4.31
C ASP A 124 -14.07 1.25 5.14
N ASP A 125 -13.02 1.14 5.95
CA ASP A 125 -12.56 2.18 6.86
C ASP A 125 -11.20 2.80 6.48
N THR A 126 -10.54 2.27 5.44
CA THR A 126 -9.18 2.66 5.05
C THR A 126 -9.07 2.92 3.56
N GLU A 127 -8.12 3.77 3.16
CA GLU A 127 -7.86 4.09 1.75
C GLU A 127 -6.40 3.82 1.38
N VAL A 128 -6.16 3.34 0.15
CA VAL A 128 -4.80 3.19 -0.38
C VAL A 128 -4.27 4.54 -0.83
N ILE A 129 -3.21 5.02 -0.21
CA ILE A 129 -2.54 6.27 -0.58
C ILE A 129 -1.24 6.03 -1.37
N LEU A 130 -0.53 4.94 -1.10
CA LEU A 130 0.73 4.58 -1.74
C LEU A 130 0.82 3.07 -1.94
N THR A 131 1.56 2.64 -2.94
CA THR A 131 1.88 1.23 -3.16
C THR A 131 3.40 1.05 -3.14
N ALA A 132 3.90 0.19 -2.24
CA ALA A 132 5.31 -0.13 -2.18
C ALA A 132 5.77 -0.88 -3.43
N THR A 133 6.89 -0.46 -4.01
CA THR A 133 7.53 -1.13 -5.14
C THR A 133 8.78 -1.89 -4.71
N ARG A 134 9.19 -2.83 -5.53
CA ARG A 134 10.43 -3.60 -5.39
C ARG A 134 10.93 -4.05 -6.74
N ASN A 135 12.20 -4.42 -6.82
CA ASN A 135 12.70 -5.06 -8.05
C ASN A 135 11.96 -6.38 -8.30
N GLY A 136 11.56 -6.62 -9.53
CA GLY A 136 10.96 -7.87 -9.94
C GLY A 136 11.89 -9.08 -9.74
N LEU A 137 11.33 -10.28 -9.78
CA LEU A 137 12.11 -11.52 -9.75
C LEU A 137 12.63 -11.87 -11.14
N SER A 138 13.68 -12.69 -11.20
CA SER A 138 14.23 -13.24 -12.45
C SER A 138 13.27 -14.22 -13.12
N ASN A 139 12.37 -14.84 -12.36
CA ASN A 139 11.31 -15.73 -12.82
C ASN A 139 9.96 -15.15 -12.41
N ASP A 140 9.00 -15.10 -13.33
CA ASP A 140 7.62 -14.67 -13.08
C ASP A 140 6.62 -15.57 -13.81
N SER A 141 6.98 -16.86 -13.99
CA SER A 141 6.14 -17.85 -14.65
C SER A 141 4.90 -18.20 -13.82
N GLU A 142 3.81 -18.51 -14.53
CA GLU A 142 2.60 -19.10 -13.94
C GLU A 142 2.67 -20.63 -13.85
N ASN A 143 3.61 -21.24 -14.54
CA ASN A 143 3.84 -22.67 -14.47
C ASN A 143 4.72 -23.02 -13.25
N PRO A 144 4.24 -23.81 -12.28
CA PRO A 144 4.99 -24.13 -11.09
C PRO A 144 6.30 -24.90 -11.36
N ALA A 145 6.37 -25.70 -12.44
CA ALA A 145 7.58 -26.43 -12.79
C ALA A 145 8.77 -25.51 -13.11
N ASP A 146 8.51 -24.31 -13.63
CA ASP A 146 9.55 -23.34 -13.99
C ASP A 146 10.26 -22.75 -12.75
N TRP A 147 9.70 -22.97 -11.55
CA TRP A 147 10.30 -22.55 -10.29
C TRP A 147 11.24 -23.61 -9.66
N ASN A 148 11.25 -24.81 -10.22
CA ASN A 148 12.01 -25.95 -9.73
C ASN A 148 13.34 -26.15 -10.50
N GLY A 149 13.81 -25.14 -11.22
CA GLY A 149 15.07 -25.17 -11.95
C GLY A 149 16.32 -25.11 -11.03
N GLU A 150 17.49 -25.23 -11.64
CA GLU A 150 18.78 -25.19 -10.95
C GLU A 150 19.09 -23.81 -10.34
N GLU A 151 18.55 -22.73 -10.92
CA GLU A 151 18.74 -21.38 -10.45
C GLU A 151 17.49 -20.88 -9.71
N ASN A 152 17.67 -20.55 -8.44
CA ASN A 152 16.62 -19.89 -7.65
C ASN A 152 16.28 -18.52 -8.25
N ALA A 153 15.00 -18.17 -8.22
CA ALA A 153 14.56 -16.84 -8.59
C ALA A 153 15.21 -15.78 -7.69
N THR A 154 15.82 -14.79 -8.29
CA THR A 154 16.52 -13.70 -7.60
C THR A 154 15.90 -12.36 -7.96
N ARG A 155 16.02 -11.37 -7.08
CA ARG A 155 15.71 -9.99 -7.40
C ARG A 155 16.85 -9.42 -8.24
N LYS A 156 16.51 -8.89 -9.41
CA LYS A 156 17.47 -8.24 -10.31
C LYS A 156 17.25 -6.72 -10.29
N ASP A 157 18.28 -5.99 -10.70
CA ASP A 157 18.13 -4.61 -11.11
C ASP A 157 17.27 -4.58 -12.36
N GLY A 158 16.06 -4.09 -12.23
CA GLY A 158 15.06 -4.12 -13.29
C GLY A 158 13.87 -3.24 -12.97
N PRO A 159 12.80 -3.29 -13.78
CA PRO A 159 11.60 -2.49 -13.53
C PRO A 159 11.03 -2.78 -12.14
N GLN A 160 10.59 -1.72 -11.49
CA GLN A 160 9.90 -1.84 -10.21
C GLN A 160 8.54 -2.49 -10.43
N VAL A 161 8.17 -3.39 -9.52
CA VAL A 161 6.87 -4.07 -9.49
C VAL A 161 6.17 -3.82 -8.16
N THR A 162 4.83 -3.85 -8.18
CA THR A 162 3.97 -3.65 -7.00
C THR A 162 3.43 -4.96 -6.45
N TYR A 163 3.86 -6.09 -6.98
CA TYR A 163 3.38 -7.43 -6.62
C TYR A 163 4.50 -8.40 -6.31
N TYR A 164 4.15 -9.54 -5.77
CA TYR A 164 4.94 -10.77 -5.69
C TYR A 164 3.98 -11.97 -5.77
N ARG A 165 4.50 -13.14 -6.16
CA ARG A 165 3.70 -14.35 -6.27
C ARG A 165 3.61 -15.08 -4.93
N SER A 166 2.44 -15.64 -4.66
CA SER A 166 2.27 -16.69 -3.67
C SER A 166 2.64 -18.03 -4.29
N LEU A 167 3.39 -18.85 -3.58
CA LEU A 167 3.77 -20.18 -4.02
C LEU A 167 3.42 -21.20 -2.93
N ILE A 168 2.97 -22.39 -3.36
CA ILE A 168 2.78 -23.55 -2.51
C ILE A 168 3.99 -24.47 -2.73
N TYR A 169 4.71 -24.82 -1.66
CA TYR A 169 5.95 -25.57 -1.74
C TYR A 169 5.77 -27.00 -1.23
N ALA A 170 6.31 -27.99 -1.95
CA ALA A 170 6.53 -29.33 -1.41
C ALA A 170 7.81 -29.35 -0.57
N THR A 171 7.77 -30.01 0.58
CA THR A 171 8.94 -30.19 1.46
C THR A 171 9.84 -31.35 0.98
N PRO A 172 11.09 -31.48 1.49
CA PRO A 172 11.95 -32.62 1.18
C PRO A 172 11.50 -33.96 1.80
N SER A 173 10.29 -34.04 2.38
CA SER A 173 9.72 -35.31 2.85
C SER A 173 9.51 -36.31 1.70
N ALA A 174 9.43 -37.60 2.00
CA ALA A 174 9.19 -38.63 0.96
C ALA A 174 7.91 -38.27 0.14
N TYR A 175 6.83 -37.92 0.83
CA TYR A 175 5.58 -37.56 0.15
C TYR A 175 5.66 -36.21 -0.59
N GLY A 176 6.38 -35.26 -0.03
CA GLY A 176 6.64 -33.97 -0.74
C GLY A 176 7.40 -34.17 -2.04
N GLN A 177 8.35 -35.11 -2.07
CA GLN A 177 9.10 -35.47 -3.28
C GLN A 177 8.20 -36.16 -4.33
N GLU A 178 7.23 -37.01 -3.91
CA GLU A 178 6.24 -37.59 -4.83
C GLU A 178 5.38 -36.49 -5.48
N LEU A 179 4.91 -35.50 -4.71
CA LEU A 179 4.15 -34.36 -5.23
C LEU A 179 4.99 -33.50 -6.19
N ALA A 180 6.23 -33.20 -5.82
CA ALA A 180 7.16 -32.46 -6.67
C ALA A 180 7.44 -33.19 -7.99
N ALA A 181 7.60 -34.51 -7.96
CA ALA A 181 7.83 -35.33 -9.15
C ALA A 181 6.62 -35.24 -10.12
N LYS A 182 5.38 -35.31 -9.61
CA LYS A 182 4.17 -35.15 -10.43
C LYS A 182 4.15 -33.77 -11.10
N VAL A 183 4.37 -32.69 -10.34
CA VAL A 183 4.39 -31.33 -10.89
C VAL A 183 5.46 -31.16 -11.95
N ASN A 184 6.67 -31.66 -11.72
CA ASN A 184 7.78 -31.58 -12.67
C ASN A 184 7.54 -32.41 -13.95
N ALA A 185 6.73 -33.47 -13.83
CA ALA A 185 6.29 -34.25 -14.99
C ALA A 185 5.12 -33.63 -15.75
N GLY A 186 4.60 -32.47 -15.28
CA GLY A 186 3.41 -31.82 -15.85
C GLY A 186 2.10 -32.51 -15.50
N GLU A 187 2.09 -33.36 -14.47
CA GLU A 187 0.90 -34.04 -13.98
C GLU A 187 0.12 -33.13 -13.04
N ALA A 188 -1.21 -33.09 -13.17
CA ALA A 188 -2.06 -32.36 -12.24
C ALA A 188 -2.14 -33.10 -10.90
N LEU A 189 -2.03 -32.34 -9.79
CA LEU A 189 -2.31 -32.88 -8.47
C LEU A 189 -3.83 -33.04 -8.29
N THR A 190 -4.23 -34.14 -7.66
CA THR A 190 -5.64 -34.37 -7.27
C THR A 190 -5.92 -33.77 -5.89
N TRP A 191 -7.20 -33.64 -5.52
CA TRP A 191 -7.56 -33.25 -4.16
C TRP A 191 -7.04 -34.25 -3.13
N GLU A 192 -7.08 -35.54 -3.41
CA GLU A 192 -6.57 -36.61 -2.55
C GLU A 192 -5.06 -36.48 -2.33
N ASP A 193 -4.31 -36.05 -3.35
CA ASP A 193 -2.88 -35.75 -3.21
C ASP A 193 -2.64 -34.61 -2.21
N LEU A 194 -3.46 -33.57 -2.27
CA LEU A 194 -3.34 -32.40 -1.40
C LEU A 194 -3.83 -32.70 0.02
N ASP A 195 -4.97 -33.40 0.16
CA ASP A 195 -5.58 -33.71 1.46
C ASP A 195 -4.74 -34.70 2.28
N LYS A 196 -4.01 -35.59 1.63
CA LYS A 196 -3.06 -36.52 2.28
C LYS A 196 -1.82 -35.80 2.84
N ALA A 197 -1.47 -34.65 2.30
CA ALA A 197 -0.31 -33.87 2.75
C ALA A 197 -0.59 -33.19 4.10
N THR A 198 0.49 -32.96 4.88
CA THR A 198 0.43 -32.03 6.02
C THR A 198 0.78 -30.63 5.54
N TRP A 199 -0.09 -29.68 5.80
CA TRP A 199 0.05 -28.30 5.38
C TRP A 199 0.56 -27.42 6.52
N ALA A 200 1.53 -26.56 6.22
CA ALA A 200 1.91 -25.45 7.06
C ALA A 200 1.43 -24.14 6.40
N VAL A 201 0.58 -23.42 7.07
CA VAL A 201 -0.03 -22.20 6.56
C VAL A 201 0.24 -21.03 7.48
N GLN A 202 0.10 -19.82 6.96
CA GLN A 202 0.13 -18.58 7.75
C GLN A 202 -1.25 -18.30 8.36
N LYS A 203 -1.35 -17.18 9.09
CA LYS A 203 -2.64 -16.68 9.60
C LYS A 203 -3.61 -16.41 8.46
N THR A 204 -4.90 -16.50 8.72
CA THR A 204 -5.99 -16.35 7.75
C THR A 204 -6.00 -15.00 7.02
N SER A 205 -5.44 -13.95 7.62
CA SER A 205 -5.26 -12.63 7.02
C SER A 205 -4.01 -12.50 6.14
N SER A 206 -3.14 -13.50 6.09
CA SER A 206 -1.96 -13.48 5.23
C SER A 206 -2.33 -13.69 3.76
N SER A 207 -2.05 -12.69 2.91
CA SER A 207 -2.33 -12.78 1.47
C SER A 207 -1.66 -13.99 0.83
N ALA A 208 -0.32 -14.08 0.90
CA ALA A 208 0.44 -15.11 0.22
C ALA A 208 0.42 -16.47 0.93
N GLY A 209 0.26 -16.49 2.26
CA GLY A 209 0.36 -17.71 3.06
C GLY A 209 -1.00 -18.37 3.36
N TYR A 210 -2.13 -17.75 3.01
CA TYR A 210 -3.46 -18.30 3.26
C TYR A 210 -4.49 -17.91 2.22
N ILE A 211 -4.68 -16.60 1.96
CA ILE A 211 -5.80 -16.12 1.13
C ILE A 211 -5.65 -16.61 -0.32
N TYR A 212 -4.53 -16.31 -0.97
CA TYR A 212 -4.31 -16.73 -2.35
C TYR A 212 -4.19 -18.25 -2.53
N PRO A 213 -3.50 -19.02 -1.66
CA PRO A 213 -3.58 -20.47 -1.68
C PRO A 213 -5.01 -21.01 -1.54
N THR A 214 -5.85 -20.40 -0.68
CA THR A 214 -7.26 -20.78 -0.55
C THR A 214 -8.03 -20.49 -1.84
N MET A 215 -7.85 -19.32 -2.44
CA MET A 215 -8.50 -18.96 -3.71
C MET A 215 -8.10 -19.93 -4.83
N TRP A 216 -6.81 -20.27 -4.91
CA TRP A 216 -6.33 -21.25 -5.88
C TRP A 216 -6.95 -22.63 -5.69
N LEU A 217 -7.09 -23.10 -4.43
CA LEU A 217 -7.80 -24.35 -4.14
C LEU A 217 -9.27 -24.30 -4.58
N MET A 218 -9.96 -23.21 -4.27
CA MET A 218 -11.36 -23.02 -4.66
C MET A 218 -11.56 -23.06 -6.18
N GLU A 219 -10.64 -22.46 -6.93
CA GLU A 219 -10.71 -22.41 -8.40
C GLU A 219 -10.42 -23.77 -9.05
N ASN A 220 -9.51 -24.56 -8.48
CA ASN A 220 -9.04 -25.80 -9.10
C ASN A 220 -9.68 -27.08 -8.54
N TYR A 221 -10.39 -27.00 -7.38
CA TYR A 221 -10.92 -28.19 -6.68
C TYR A 221 -12.36 -27.97 -6.18
N ASP A 222 -13.26 -27.60 -7.08
CA ASP A 222 -14.71 -27.53 -6.82
C ASP A 222 -15.10 -26.67 -5.58
N GLY A 223 -14.42 -25.53 -5.39
CA GLY A 223 -14.70 -24.60 -4.29
C GLY A 223 -14.14 -25.01 -2.93
N LYS A 224 -13.31 -26.06 -2.87
CA LYS A 224 -12.65 -26.50 -1.63
C LYS A 224 -11.61 -25.49 -1.16
N LYS A 225 -11.40 -25.44 0.16
CA LYS A 225 -10.55 -24.46 0.85
C LYS A 225 -9.48 -25.13 1.68
N ILE A 226 -8.52 -24.35 2.19
CA ILE A 226 -7.54 -24.85 3.16
C ILE A 226 -8.23 -25.45 4.39
N SER A 227 -9.36 -24.88 4.85
CA SER A 227 -10.13 -25.40 5.98
C SER A 227 -10.78 -26.78 5.73
N ASP A 228 -10.80 -27.25 4.49
CA ASP A 228 -11.38 -28.54 4.12
C ASP A 228 -10.31 -29.65 4.05
N LEU A 229 -9.03 -29.29 4.24
CA LEU A 229 -7.91 -30.22 4.30
C LEU A 229 -7.87 -30.93 5.65
N SER A 230 -7.50 -32.23 5.63
CA SER A 230 -7.49 -33.08 6.83
C SER A 230 -6.34 -32.78 7.80
N ASN A 231 -5.23 -32.20 7.31
CA ASN A 231 -4.00 -32.01 8.08
C ASN A 231 -3.42 -30.60 7.84
N VAL A 232 -3.88 -29.62 8.60
CA VAL A 232 -3.42 -28.22 8.55
C VAL A 232 -2.82 -27.83 9.90
#